data_c051e5e9ef50aa977f4f1a3170a54213
#
_entry.id   c051e5e9ef50aa977f4f1a3170a54213
#
_cell.length_a   1.000
_cell.length_b   1.000
_cell.length_c   1.000
_cell.angle_alpha   90.00
_cell.angle_beta   90.00
_cell.angle_gamma   90.00
#
_symmetry.space_group_name_H-M   'P 1'
#
loop_
_entity.id
_entity.type
_entity.pdbx_description
1 polymer ?
#
loop_
_entity_poly.entity_id
_entity_poly.type
_entity_poly.pdbx_seq_one_letter_code
_entity_poly.pdbx_strand_id
1 'polypeptide(L)'
;SAASDVYKRQVQASANPAVQVIAVTVTGIAKAPKEEAWNRETARACKDIVFVGHAGMDGMLRITEEKEQELKTRFAPVFMKQIKSYGQQIFAPKEIEAAKAGGAFVVRQVADGGILAALWNLALELNQGLDLDMKKISILQETIEVCEHFRLNPYQMISTGSFLAVTDNGEVLADALNNQGITAAVIGHTTDNNDKILRNGEEMRYIDRPAPDEILKLYSGGMNDGRIKKADTPVSGEA
;
A
#
# COMPACT_ATOMS: atom_id res chain seq x y z
N SER A 1 6.73 11.65 29.20
CA SER A 1 6.71 12.63 28.12
C SER A 1 8.10 12.67 27.49
N ALA A 2 8.36 11.70 26.59
CA ALA A 2 9.59 11.73 25.79
C ALA A 2 9.38 12.78 24.69
N ALA A 3 10.00 13.94 24.86
CA ALA A 3 10.13 14.92 23.81
C ALA A 3 10.92 14.26 22.67
N SER A 4 10.27 14.01 21.54
CA SER A 4 10.97 13.63 20.33
C SER A 4 11.79 14.84 19.89
N ASP A 5 13.08 14.75 20.08
CA ASP A 5 14.03 15.74 19.62
C ASP A 5 14.05 15.70 18.08
N VAL A 6 13.36 16.64 17.46
CA VAL A 6 13.32 16.78 16.00
C VAL A 6 14.64 17.41 15.57
N TYR A 7 15.62 16.56 15.26
CA TYR A 7 16.89 17.02 14.75
C TYR A 7 16.78 17.54 13.32
N LYS A 8 17.16 18.81 13.19
CA LYS A 8 17.49 19.61 12.00
C LYS A 8 16.91 19.10 10.66
N ARG A 9 15.91 19.78 10.20
CA ARG A 9 15.53 19.76 8.79
C ARG A 9 16.67 20.36 7.95
N GLN A 10 17.42 19.54 7.26
CA GLN A 10 18.39 19.98 6.30
C GLN A 10 17.77 19.90 4.90
N VAL A 11 17.55 21.03 4.27
CA VAL A 11 17.12 21.09 2.88
C VAL A 11 18.36 21.28 2.04
N GLN A 12 18.69 20.28 1.25
CA GLN A 12 19.78 20.35 0.26
C GLN A 12 19.15 20.50 -1.11
N ALA A 13 19.36 21.65 -1.75
CA ALA A 13 18.95 21.88 -3.14
C ALA A 13 20.10 21.44 -4.07
N SER A 14 19.81 20.56 -5.01
CA SER A 14 20.75 20.15 -6.05
C SER A 14 20.11 20.41 -7.42
N ALA A 15 20.80 21.15 -8.28
CA ALA A 15 20.40 21.34 -9.67
C ALA A 15 21.00 20.20 -10.50
N ASN A 16 20.21 19.19 -10.81
CA ASN A 16 20.60 18.13 -11.74
C ASN A 16 19.80 18.30 -13.05
N PRO A 17 20.45 18.61 -14.19
CA PRO A 17 19.76 18.83 -15.46
C PRO A 17 19.07 17.56 -15.99
N ALA A 18 19.38 16.38 -15.48
CA ALA A 18 18.70 15.13 -15.82
C ALA A 18 17.39 14.94 -15.06
N VAL A 19 17.12 15.74 -14.03
CA VAL A 19 15.88 15.65 -13.23
C VAL A 19 14.98 16.82 -13.58
N GLN A 20 13.90 16.52 -14.29
CA GLN A 20 12.91 17.52 -14.73
C GLN A 20 11.72 17.66 -13.78
N VAL A 21 11.73 16.96 -12.65
CA VAL A 21 10.68 16.95 -11.64
C VAL A 21 11.24 17.24 -10.26
N ILE A 22 10.41 17.76 -9.37
CA ILE A 22 10.78 17.94 -7.96
C ILE A 22 10.74 16.54 -7.29
N ALA A 23 11.89 16.07 -6.83
CA ALA A 23 12.00 14.86 -6.02
C ALA A 23 12.25 15.25 -4.56
N VAL A 24 11.42 14.73 -3.66
CA VAL A 24 11.56 14.95 -2.21
C VAL A 24 11.73 13.62 -1.52
N THR A 25 12.82 13.49 -0.74
CA THR A 25 13.04 12.33 0.13
C THR A 25 12.98 12.78 1.58
N VAL A 26 12.18 12.09 2.38
CA VAL A 26 12.07 12.34 3.81
C VAL A 26 12.62 11.13 4.56
N THR A 27 13.59 11.35 5.44
CA THR A 27 14.17 10.31 6.30
C THR A 27 13.83 10.62 7.76
N GLY A 28 13.13 9.70 8.40
CA GLY A 28 12.85 9.74 9.84
C GLY A 28 13.81 8.82 10.59
N ILE A 29 14.38 9.29 11.69
CA ILE A 29 15.21 8.50 12.59
C ILE A 29 14.59 8.56 13.98
N ALA A 30 14.35 7.39 14.58
CA ALA A 30 13.79 7.29 15.92
C ALA A 30 14.59 6.27 16.76
N LYS A 31 14.59 6.47 18.08
CA LYS A 31 15.10 5.50 19.06
C LYS A 31 13.92 4.76 19.66
N ALA A 32 13.99 3.44 19.69
CA ALA A 32 13.03 2.60 20.40
C ALA A 32 13.77 1.73 21.44
N PRO A 33 13.11 1.37 22.56
CA PRO A 33 13.63 0.36 23.47
C PRO A 33 13.89 -0.96 22.73
N LYS A 34 14.93 -1.70 23.15
CA LYS A 34 15.30 -2.94 22.48
C LYS A 34 14.19 -4.01 22.58
N GLU A 35 13.40 -3.94 23.66
CA GLU A 35 12.25 -4.82 23.89
C GLU A 35 11.10 -4.55 22.93
N GLU A 36 11.00 -3.33 22.37
CA GLU A 36 10.02 -2.95 21.35
C GLU A 36 10.54 -3.20 19.94
N ALA A 37 11.84 -3.56 19.81
CA ALA A 37 12.40 -3.89 18.52
C ALA A 37 11.81 -5.24 18.06
N TRP A 38 11.30 -5.23 16.83
CA TRP A 38 10.76 -6.44 16.23
C TRP A 38 11.79 -7.58 16.21
N ASN A 39 11.41 -8.74 16.75
CA ASN A 39 12.23 -9.93 16.74
C ASN A 39 11.58 -11.02 15.88
N ARG A 40 12.29 -11.48 14.84
CA ARG A 40 11.85 -12.59 13.97
C ARG A 40 11.52 -13.87 14.75
N GLU A 41 12.19 -14.10 15.88
CA GLU A 41 11.99 -15.30 16.70
C GLU A 41 10.60 -15.33 17.36
N THR A 42 9.94 -14.19 17.55
CA THR A 42 8.57 -14.11 18.08
C THR A 42 7.50 -14.38 17.04
N ALA A 43 7.80 -14.16 15.77
CA ALA A 43 6.90 -14.40 14.65
C ALA A 43 6.98 -15.86 14.17
N ARG A 44 6.45 -16.78 14.97
CA ARG A 44 6.33 -18.19 14.56
C ARG A 44 5.17 -18.41 13.60
N ALA A 45 5.16 -19.58 12.92
CA ALA A 45 4.02 -20.00 12.10
C ALA A 45 2.70 -20.01 12.89
N CYS A 46 1.59 -19.99 12.17
CA CYS A 46 0.23 -19.96 12.72
C CYS A 46 -0.11 -18.70 13.52
N LYS A 47 0.42 -17.55 13.09
CA LYS A 47 0.02 -16.24 13.61
C LYS A 47 -1.02 -15.62 12.68
N ASP A 48 -2.01 -14.97 13.27
CA ASP A 48 -3.05 -14.30 12.51
C ASP A 48 -2.54 -13.02 11.85
N ILE A 49 -3.02 -12.77 10.65
CA ILE A 49 -2.74 -11.55 9.89
C ILE A 49 -4.03 -10.75 9.82
N VAL A 50 -4.00 -9.57 10.44
CA VAL A 50 -5.10 -8.61 10.44
C VAL A 50 -4.78 -7.49 9.45
N PHE A 51 -5.68 -7.24 8.53
CA PHE A 51 -5.63 -6.05 7.67
C PHE A 51 -6.45 -4.94 8.30
N VAL A 52 -5.86 -3.75 8.42
CA VAL A 52 -6.48 -2.56 8.99
C VAL A 52 -6.54 -1.47 7.94
N GLY A 53 -7.73 -0.89 7.77
CA GLY A 53 -8.00 0.13 6.75
C GLY A 53 -8.60 -0.45 5.47
N HIS A 54 -8.35 0.22 4.33
CA HIS A 54 -8.96 -0.11 3.04
C HIS A 54 -7.92 -0.16 1.93
N ALA A 55 -7.93 -1.26 1.15
CA ALA A 55 -7.01 -1.43 0.02
C ALA A 55 -7.31 -0.43 -1.10
N GLY A 56 -6.26 0.14 -1.69
CA GLY A 56 -6.34 1.08 -2.81
C GLY A 56 -6.86 2.47 -2.48
N MET A 57 -7.14 2.79 -1.21
CA MET A 57 -7.76 4.06 -0.82
C MET A 57 -6.90 5.27 -1.18
N ASP A 58 -5.60 5.26 -0.86
CA ASP A 58 -4.70 6.38 -1.19
C ASP A 58 -4.58 6.56 -2.73
N GLY A 59 -4.46 5.45 -3.46
CA GLY A 59 -4.45 5.49 -4.93
C GLY A 59 -5.74 6.09 -5.51
N MET A 60 -6.91 5.71 -4.99
CA MET A 60 -8.19 6.31 -5.36
C MET A 60 -8.19 7.83 -5.11
N LEU A 61 -7.70 8.29 -3.96
CA LEU A 61 -7.62 9.71 -3.63
C LEU A 61 -6.73 10.47 -4.62
N ARG A 62 -5.55 9.95 -4.93
CA ARG A 62 -4.61 10.55 -5.90
C ARG A 62 -5.19 10.62 -7.30
N ILE A 63 -5.83 9.53 -7.76
CA ILE A 63 -6.52 9.52 -9.05
C ILE A 63 -7.64 10.56 -9.08
N THR A 64 -8.40 10.65 -7.98
CA THR A 64 -9.50 11.60 -7.88
C THR A 64 -9.04 13.04 -7.92
N GLU A 65 -7.90 13.36 -7.31
CA GLU A 65 -7.31 14.70 -7.36
C GLU A 65 -6.82 15.03 -8.77
N GLU A 66 -6.13 14.11 -9.41
CA GLU A 66 -5.49 14.33 -10.71
C GLU A 66 -6.45 14.29 -11.89
N LYS A 67 -7.44 13.39 -11.84
CA LYS A 67 -8.45 13.17 -12.89
C LYS A 67 -9.83 13.74 -12.52
N GLU A 68 -9.87 14.74 -11.64
CA GLU A 68 -11.11 15.28 -11.08
C GLU A 68 -12.13 15.67 -12.15
N GLN A 69 -11.69 16.32 -13.23
CA GLN A 69 -12.57 16.78 -14.31
C GLN A 69 -13.18 15.61 -15.07
N GLU A 70 -12.42 14.56 -15.34
CA GLU A 70 -12.90 13.35 -15.99
C GLU A 70 -13.91 12.62 -15.10
N LEU A 71 -13.59 12.43 -13.82
CA LEU A 71 -14.45 11.75 -12.87
C LEU A 71 -15.77 12.50 -12.61
N LYS A 72 -15.78 13.84 -12.64
CA LYS A 72 -16.99 14.66 -12.53
C LYS A 72 -17.97 14.45 -13.68
N THR A 73 -17.53 13.98 -14.83
CA THR A 73 -18.43 13.66 -15.96
C THR A 73 -19.14 12.33 -15.74
N ARG A 74 -18.57 11.45 -14.93
CA ARG A 74 -19.08 10.10 -14.69
C ARG A 74 -19.81 9.96 -13.37
N PHE A 75 -19.32 10.61 -12.31
CA PHE A 75 -19.81 10.44 -10.95
C PHE A 75 -20.53 11.69 -10.44
N ALA A 76 -21.57 11.46 -9.63
CA ALA A 76 -22.31 12.54 -9.01
C ALA A 76 -21.45 13.35 -8.01
N PRO A 77 -21.74 14.65 -7.80
CA PRO A 77 -20.98 15.49 -6.86
C PRO A 77 -20.92 14.93 -5.43
N VAL A 78 -21.98 14.25 -4.99
CA VAL A 78 -22.03 13.59 -3.65
C VAL A 78 -20.98 12.49 -3.55
N PHE A 79 -20.83 11.67 -4.59
CA PHE A 79 -19.83 10.61 -4.66
C PHE A 79 -18.39 11.18 -4.61
N MET A 80 -18.12 12.25 -5.38
CA MET A 80 -16.84 12.94 -5.36
C MET A 80 -16.53 13.55 -3.99
N LYS A 81 -17.54 14.07 -3.30
CA LYS A 81 -17.39 14.58 -1.92
C LYS A 81 -17.08 13.46 -0.94
N GLN A 82 -17.74 12.32 -1.09
CA GLN A 82 -17.51 11.12 -0.27
C GLN A 82 -16.04 10.68 -0.39
N ILE A 83 -15.51 10.55 -1.61
CA ILE A 83 -14.09 10.19 -1.83
C ILE A 83 -13.18 11.16 -1.07
N LYS A 84 -13.37 12.46 -1.24
CA LYS A 84 -12.51 13.47 -0.60
C LYS A 84 -12.55 13.40 0.94
N SER A 85 -13.62 12.90 1.54
CA SER A 85 -13.74 12.76 3.00
C SER A 85 -12.78 11.72 3.58
N TYR A 86 -12.32 10.77 2.79
CA TYR A 86 -11.34 9.77 3.21
C TYR A 86 -9.89 10.31 3.32
N GLY A 87 -9.61 11.52 2.85
CA GLY A 87 -8.27 12.08 2.81
C GLY A 87 -7.56 12.17 4.17
N GLN A 88 -8.30 12.22 5.28
CA GLN A 88 -7.70 12.21 6.62
C GLN A 88 -7.26 10.80 7.08
N GLN A 89 -7.78 9.75 6.47
CA GLN A 89 -7.50 8.36 6.84
C GLN A 89 -6.16 7.85 6.29
N ILE A 90 -5.46 8.63 5.45
CA ILE A 90 -4.09 8.30 5.01
C ILE A 90 -3.05 8.42 6.15
N PHE A 91 -3.43 9.00 7.29
CA PHE A 91 -2.59 9.09 8.49
C PHE A 91 -3.20 8.22 9.58
N ALA A 92 -2.53 7.15 9.97
CA ALA A 92 -3.05 6.16 10.92
C ALA A 92 -2.16 5.94 12.16
N PRO A 93 -1.58 6.99 12.82
CA PRO A 93 -0.73 6.78 13.98
C PRO A 93 -1.49 6.23 15.18
N LYS A 94 -2.74 6.67 15.39
CA LYS A 94 -3.60 6.20 16.50
C LYS A 94 -4.04 4.75 16.30
N GLU A 95 -4.34 4.38 15.07
CA GLU A 95 -4.71 3.04 14.65
C GLU A 95 -3.54 2.06 14.87
N ILE A 96 -2.32 2.49 14.55
CA ILE A 96 -1.09 1.71 14.78
C ILE A 96 -0.83 1.54 16.29
N GLU A 97 -0.99 2.60 17.09
CA GLU A 97 -0.86 2.53 18.56
C GLU A 97 -1.91 1.59 19.16
N ALA A 98 -3.16 1.68 18.71
CA ALA A 98 -4.24 0.79 19.13
C ALA A 98 -3.94 -0.67 18.78
N ALA A 99 -3.44 -0.94 17.58
CA ALA A 99 -3.06 -2.29 17.16
C ALA A 99 -1.92 -2.87 18.02
N LYS A 100 -0.89 -2.07 18.33
CA LYS A 100 0.19 -2.47 19.23
C LYS A 100 -0.31 -2.75 20.65
N ALA A 101 -1.16 -1.87 21.19
CA ALA A 101 -1.77 -2.06 22.49
C ALA A 101 -2.67 -3.31 22.53
N GLY A 102 -3.29 -3.68 21.41
CA GLY A 102 -4.11 -4.87 21.22
C GLY A 102 -3.31 -6.15 20.97
N GLY A 103 -1.98 -6.11 21.05
CA GLY A 103 -1.12 -7.30 20.95
C GLY A 103 -0.54 -7.58 19.58
N ALA A 104 -0.58 -6.63 18.66
CA ALA A 104 0.16 -6.73 17.40
C ALA A 104 1.67 -6.60 17.67
N PHE A 105 2.42 -7.63 17.34
CA PHE A 105 3.89 -7.64 17.49
C PHE A 105 4.62 -7.30 16.18
N VAL A 106 3.94 -7.37 15.03
CA VAL A 106 4.41 -6.83 13.75
C VAL A 106 3.36 -5.89 13.21
N VAL A 107 3.78 -4.71 12.78
CA VAL A 107 2.93 -3.76 12.05
C VAL A 107 3.66 -3.34 10.79
N ARG A 108 3.04 -3.55 9.62
CA ARG A 108 3.60 -3.25 8.31
C ARG A 108 2.66 -2.38 7.51
N GLN A 109 3.11 -1.19 7.17
CA GLN A 109 2.33 -0.30 6.31
C GLN A 109 2.14 -0.91 4.91
N VAL A 110 0.96 -0.72 4.34
CA VAL A 110 0.68 -1.02 2.93
C VAL A 110 0.97 0.24 2.11
N ALA A 111 2.02 0.17 1.28
CA ALA A 111 2.51 1.28 0.46
C ALA A 111 2.40 0.94 -1.03
N ASP A 112 3.39 1.35 -1.82
CA ASP A 112 3.46 1.09 -3.27
C ASP A 112 3.31 -0.39 -3.62
N GLY A 113 2.58 -0.68 -4.69
CA GLY A 113 2.24 -2.04 -5.10
C GLY A 113 1.11 -2.67 -4.30
N GLY A 114 0.49 -1.91 -3.37
CA GLY A 114 -0.70 -2.27 -2.63
C GLY A 114 -0.52 -3.43 -1.66
N ILE A 115 -1.66 -4.02 -1.27
CA ILE A 115 -1.68 -5.07 -0.24
C ILE A 115 -0.96 -6.34 -0.70
N LEU A 116 -0.99 -6.68 -1.99
CA LEU A 116 -0.31 -7.88 -2.48
C LEU A 116 1.21 -7.75 -2.35
N ALA A 117 1.78 -6.58 -2.64
CA ALA A 117 3.20 -6.31 -2.43
C ALA A 117 3.56 -6.30 -0.93
N ALA A 118 2.71 -5.71 -0.09
CA ALA A 118 2.92 -5.71 1.36
C ALA A 118 2.93 -7.12 1.95
N LEU A 119 1.99 -7.98 1.53
CA LEU A 119 1.92 -9.38 1.96
C LEU A 119 3.12 -10.20 1.48
N TRP A 120 3.53 -10.03 0.22
CA TRP A 120 4.75 -10.65 -0.29
C TRP A 120 5.97 -10.28 0.56
N ASN A 121 6.15 -8.98 0.81
CA ASN A 121 7.28 -8.48 1.60
C ASN A 121 7.21 -8.94 3.06
N LEU A 122 6.00 -9.00 3.64
CA LEU A 122 5.78 -9.53 5.00
C LEU A 122 6.24 -11.00 5.08
N ALA A 123 5.85 -11.83 4.11
CA ALA A 123 6.27 -13.23 4.05
C ALA A 123 7.80 -13.40 3.98
N LEU A 124 8.47 -12.56 3.17
CA LEU A 124 9.94 -12.56 3.07
C LEU A 124 10.60 -12.13 4.39
N GLU A 125 10.06 -11.11 5.02
CA GLU A 125 10.57 -10.56 6.27
C GLU A 125 10.44 -11.55 7.43
N LEU A 126 9.30 -12.26 7.49
CA LEU A 126 9.06 -13.31 8.46
C LEU A 126 9.79 -14.62 8.12
N ASN A 127 10.19 -14.81 6.88
CA ASN A 127 10.68 -16.08 6.33
C ASN A 127 9.64 -17.19 6.53
N GLN A 128 8.37 -16.91 6.23
CA GLN A 128 7.22 -17.79 6.40
C GLN A 128 6.32 -17.76 5.18
N GLY A 129 5.49 -18.78 5.02
CA GLY A 129 4.38 -18.76 4.09
C GLY A 129 3.17 -18.01 4.64
N LEU A 130 2.19 -17.82 3.77
CA LEU A 130 0.92 -17.16 4.08
C LEU A 130 -0.23 -17.98 3.47
N ASP A 131 -1.34 -18.08 4.20
CA ASP A 131 -2.62 -18.55 3.68
C ASP A 131 -3.68 -17.49 3.97
N LEU A 132 -4.22 -16.90 2.91
CA LEU A 132 -4.99 -15.66 2.96
C LEU A 132 -6.33 -15.81 2.25
N ASP A 133 -7.37 -15.15 2.78
CA ASP A 133 -8.68 -15.03 2.16
C ASP A 133 -8.87 -13.62 1.56
N MET A 134 -8.90 -13.54 0.25
CA MET A 134 -9.04 -12.30 -0.50
C MET A 134 -10.39 -11.58 -0.21
N LYS A 135 -11.44 -12.34 0.09
CA LYS A 135 -12.78 -11.79 0.38
C LYS A 135 -12.84 -10.99 1.68
N LYS A 136 -11.89 -11.22 2.59
CA LYS A 136 -11.79 -10.52 3.86
C LYS A 136 -11.01 -9.20 3.77
N ILE A 137 -10.39 -8.91 2.63
CA ILE A 137 -9.68 -7.65 2.41
C ILE A 137 -10.71 -6.55 2.15
N SER A 138 -10.78 -5.59 3.07
CA SER A 138 -11.68 -4.45 2.96
C SER A 138 -11.28 -3.51 1.82
N ILE A 139 -12.24 -3.16 0.96
CA ILE A 139 -12.09 -2.16 -0.11
C ILE A 139 -13.33 -1.28 -0.09
N LEU A 140 -13.15 0.04 -0.22
CA LEU A 140 -14.26 0.97 -0.35
C LEU A 140 -14.96 0.78 -1.71
N GLN A 141 -16.28 0.93 -1.74
CA GLN A 141 -17.04 0.90 -2.98
C GLN A 141 -16.55 1.97 -3.96
N GLU A 142 -16.20 3.15 -3.45
CA GLU A 142 -15.67 4.25 -4.24
C GLU A 142 -14.33 3.88 -4.89
N THR A 143 -13.49 3.11 -4.18
CA THR A 143 -12.23 2.60 -4.75
C THR A 143 -12.50 1.64 -5.90
N ILE A 144 -13.48 0.74 -5.74
CA ILE A 144 -13.86 -0.21 -6.80
C ILE A 144 -14.35 0.55 -8.05
N GLU A 145 -15.28 1.49 -7.88
CA GLU A 145 -15.84 2.28 -8.97
C GLU A 145 -14.79 3.08 -9.75
N VAL A 146 -13.87 3.73 -9.03
CA VAL A 146 -12.76 4.48 -9.65
C VAL A 146 -11.80 3.52 -10.37
N CYS A 147 -11.45 2.39 -9.74
CA CYS A 147 -10.57 1.40 -10.34
C CYS A 147 -11.20 0.75 -11.59
N GLU A 148 -12.48 0.45 -11.59
CA GLU A 148 -13.19 -0.07 -12.76
C GLU A 148 -13.16 0.92 -13.92
N HIS A 149 -13.40 2.22 -13.64
CA HIS A 149 -13.35 3.26 -14.68
C HIS A 149 -12.00 3.31 -15.39
N PHE A 150 -10.90 3.20 -14.64
CA PHE A 150 -9.54 3.25 -15.17
C PHE A 150 -8.93 1.87 -15.46
N ARG A 151 -9.66 0.77 -15.23
CA ARG A 151 -9.21 -0.62 -15.40
C ARG A 151 -7.97 -0.95 -14.56
N LEU A 152 -7.98 -0.53 -13.31
CA LEU A 152 -6.92 -0.75 -12.34
C LEU A 152 -7.28 -1.86 -11.35
N ASN A 153 -6.27 -2.51 -10.78
CA ASN A 153 -6.45 -3.51 -9.73
C ASN A 153 -6.25 -2.85 -8.34
N PRO A 154 -7.30 -2.68 -7.52
CA PRO A 154 -7.19 -2.02 -6.22
C PRO A 154 -6.27 -2.74 -5.24
N TYR A 155 -6.07 -4.05 -5.38
CA TYR A 155 -5.18 -4.84 -4.52
C TYR A 155 -3.69 -4.57 -4.78
N GLN A 156 -3.35 -4.02 -5.95
CA GLN A 156 -1.99 -3.67 -6.38
C GLN A 156 -1.76 -2.16 -6.38
N MET A 157 -2.67 -1.39 -5.82
CA MET A 157 -2.62 0.06 -5.79
C MET A 157 -2.26 0.58 -4.40
N ILE A 158 -1.45 1.63 -4.34
CA ILE A 158 -0.99 2.26 -3.11
C ILE A 158 -2.13 2.48 -2.12
N SER A 159 -1.88 2.11 -0.85
CA SER A 159 -2.90 2.06 0.20
C SER A 159 -2.39 2.69 1.49
N THR A 160 -1.70 3.83 1.40
CA THR A 160 -1.20 4.59 2.57
C THR A 160 -2.36 4.87 3.53
N GLY A 161 -2.11 4.70 4.82
CA GLY A 161 -3.15 4.76 5.87
C GLY A 161 -3.67 3.38 6.28
N SER A 162 -3.45 2.34 5.46
CA SER A 162 -3.73 0.96 5.84
C SER A 162 -2.44 0.20 6.17
N PHE A 163 -2.58 -0.85 6.98
CA PHE A 163 -1.45 -1.67 7.41
C PHE A 163 -1.85 -3.11 7.70
N LEU A 164 -0.85 -3.98 7.72
CA LEU A 164 -0.95 -5.36 8.17
C LEU A 164 -0.46 -5.43 9.62
N ALA A 165 -1.18 -6.13 10.47
CA ALA A 165 -0.77 -6.45 11.82
C ALA A 165 -0.68 -7.96 11.99
N VAL A 166 0.39 -8.46 12.64
CA VAL A 166 0.55 -9.89 12.97
C VAL A 166 0.41 -10.03 14.47
N THR A 167 -0.41 -10.99 14.90
CA THR A 167 -0.77 -11.21 16.29
C THR A 167 -1.04 -12.68 16.58
N ASP A 168 -1.06 -13.04 17.86
CA ASP A 168 -1.45 -14.37 18.33
C ASP A 168 -2.96 -14.61 18.25
N ASN A 169 -3.76 -13.55 18.32
CA ASN A 169 -5.23 -13.65 18.29
C ASN A 169 -5.82 -12.50 17.45
N GLY A 170 -5.98 -12.78 16.18
CA GLY A 170 -6.46 -11.81 15.20
C GLY A 170 -7.89 -11.35 15.42
N GLU A 171 -8.78 -12.25 15.82
CA GLU A 171 -10.20 -11.91 16.04
C GLU A 171 -10.34 -10.93 17.22
N VAL A 172 -9.64 -11.18 18.33
CA VAL A 172 -9.64 -10.25 19.48
C VAL A 172 -9.11 -8.87 19.08
N LEU A 173 -8.02 -8.84 18.30
CA LEU A 173 -7.46 -7.58 17.80
C LEU A 173 -8.42 -6.86 16.86
N ALA A 174 -8.99 -7.57 15.89
CA ALA A 174 -9.92 -7.00 14.92
C ALA A 174 -11.17 -6.45 15.62
N ASP A 175 -11.75 -7.18 16.57
CA ASP A 175 -12.91 -6.73 17.34
C ASP A 175 -12.58 -5.49 18.18
N ALA A 176 -11.41 -5.46 18.83
CA ALA A 176 -10.97 -4.32 19.63
C ALA A 176 -10.79 -3.05 18.78
N LEU A 177 -10.29 -3.18 17.54
CA LEU A 177 -10.15 -2.07 16.59
C LEU A 177 -11.52 -1.64 16.03
N ASN A 178 -12.37 -2.58 15.63
CA ASN A 178 -13.71 -2.29 15.12
C ASN A 178 -14.59 -1.58 16.15
N ASN A 179 -14.48 -1.94 17.43
CA ASN A 179 -15.18 -1.26 18.53
C ASN A 179 -14.72 0.18 18.72
N GLN A 180 -13.55 0.55 18.21
CA GLN A 180 -13.04 1.93 18.19
C GLN A 180 -13.36 2.66 16.87
N GLY A 181 -14.12 2.03 15.96
CA GLY A 181 -14.45 2.57 14.65
C GLY A 181 -13.33 2.44 13.61
N ILE A 182 -12.33 1.59 13.88
CA ILE A 182 -11.20 1.32 12.99
C ILE A 182 -11.52 0.03 12.22
N THR A 183 -11.65 0.12 10.90
CA THR A 183 -11.92 -1.07 10.07
C THR A 183 -10.78 -2.06 10.12
N ALA A 184 -11.03 -3.26 10.61
CA ALA A 184 -10.05 -4.32 10.74
C ALA A 184 -10.68 -5.69 10.48
N ALA A 185 -9.95 -6.59 9.83
CA ALA A 185 -10.39 -7.96 9.59
C ALA A 185 -9.20 -8.92 9.60
N VAL A 186 -9.41 -10.13 10.12
CA VAL A 186 -8.45 -11.23 9.98
C VAL A 186 -8.52 -11.74 8.55
N ILE A 187 -7.45 -11.53 7.78
CA ILE A 187 -7.40 -11.91 6.36
C ILE A 187 -6.72 -13.26 6.14
N GLY A 188 -6.15 -13.87 7.15
CA GLY A 188 -5.46 -15.15 7.09
C GLY A 188 -4.42 -15.32 8.17
N HIS A 189 -3.47 -16.19 7.92
CA HIS A 189 -2.43 -16.53 8.91
C HIS A 189 -1.09 -16.87 8.24
N THR A 190 -0.03 -16.86 9.04
CA THR A 190 1.30 -17.31 8.63
C THR A 190 1.39 -18.83 8.71
N THR A 191 2.21 -19.43 7.83
CA THR A 191 2.45 -20.87 7.78
C THR A 191 3.94 -21.19 7.94
N ASP A 192 4.27 -22.42 8.26
CA ASP A 192 5.65 -22.90 8.47
C ASP A 192 6.37 -23.28 7.17
N ASN A 193 5.68 -23.15 6.03
CA ASN A 193 6.26 -23.32 4.69
C ASN A 193 6.64 -21.97 4.06
N ASN A 194 6.92 -21.94 2.74
CA ASN A 194 7.25 -20.73 2.00
C ASN A 194 6.16 -20.32 0.99
N ASP A 195 5.03 -21.03 0.98
CA ASP A 195 3.94 -20.78 0.04
C ASP A 195 3.18 -19.50 0.42
N LYS A 196 2.85 -18.70 -0.57
CA LYS A 196 2.06 -17.48 -0.40
C LYS A 196 0.73 -17.67 -1.10
N ILE A 197 -0.21 -18.29 -0.39
CA ILE A 197 -1.50 -18.71 -0.93
C ILE A 197 -2.52 -17.59 -0.74
N LEU A 198 -3.25 -17.31 -1.80
CA LEU A 198 -4.39 -16.39 -1.81
C LEU A 198 -5.62 -17.15 -2.28
N ARG A 199 -6.64 -17.21 -1.44
CA ARG A 199 -7.91 -17.86 -1.70
C ARG A 199 -8.98 -16.84 -2.08
N ASN A 200 -9.81 -17.20 -3.06
CA ASN A 200 -11.02 -16.46 -3.42
C ASN A 200 -12.17 -17.46 -3.56
N GLY A 201 -12.78 -17.82 -2.43
CA GLY A 201 -13.73 -18.93 -2.37
C GLY A 201 -13.04 -20.26 -2.61
N GLU A 202 -13.45 -20.99 -3.65
CA GLU A 202 -12.85 -22.29 -4.02
C GLU A 202 -11.57 -22.14 -4.86
N GLU A 203 -11.36 -20.96 -5.43
CA GLU A 203 -10.19 -20.68 -6.23
C GLU A 203 -8.98 -20.41 -5.33
N MET A 204 -7.86 -21.05 -5.64
CA MET A 204 -6.58 -20.90 -4.96
C MET A 204 -5.50 -20.50 -5.96
N ARG A 205 -4.74 -19.47 -5.61
CA ARG A 205 -3.58 -19.04 -6.41
C ARG A 205 -2.42 -18.62 -5.50
N TYR A 206 -1.23 -18.56 -6.07
CA TYR A 206 -0.08 -17.98 -5.39
C TYR A 206 -0.03 -16.46 -5.59
N ILE A 207 0.47 -15.74 -4.59
CA ILE A 207 0.76 -14.32 -4.75
C ILE A 207 1.99 -14.20 -5.65
N ASP A 208 1.88 -13.41 -6.71
CA ASP A 208 2.98 -13.10 -7.60
C ASP A 208 4.00 -12.14 -6.95
N ARG A 209 5.21 -12.10 -7.52
CA ARG A 209 6.20 -11.10 -7.11
C ARG A 209 5.63 -9.70 -7.29
N PRO A 210 5.98 -8.74 -6.39
CA PRO A 210 5.51 -7.37 -6.50
C PRO A 210 5.79 -6.78 -7.88
N ALA A 211 4.74 -6.26 -8.48
CA ALA A 211 4.78 -5.47 -9.71
C ALA A 211 4.84 -3.97 -9.35
N PRO A 212 5.18 -3.09 -10.28
CA PRO A 212 4.99 -1.66 -10.11
C PRO A 212 3.54 -1.32 -9.76
N ASP A 213 3.34 -0.24 -9.00
CA ASP A 213 2.02 0.18 -8.58
C ASP A 213 1.07 0.37 -9.77
N GLU A 214 -0.18 -0.06 -9.62
CA GLU A 214 -1.21 0.02 -10.65
C GLU A 214 -1.49 1.46 -11.12
N ILE A 215 -1.34 2.43 -10.22
CA ILE A 215 -1.55 3.84 -10.56
C ILE A 215 -0.61 4.31 -11.69
N LEU A 216 0.55 3.69 -11.84
CA LEU A 216 1.52 4.03 -12.89
C LEU A 216 1.00 3.75 -14.30
N LYS A 217 0.00 2.88 -14.46
CA LYS A 217 -0.66 2.63 -15.75
C LYS A 217 -1.33 3.87 -16.33
N LEU A 218 -1.78 4.79 -15.45
CA LEU A 218 -2.38 6.06 -15.88
C LEU A 218 -1.37 7.00 -16.55
N TYR A 219 -0.09 6.84 -16.23
CA TYR A 219 1.01 7.66 -16.77
C TYR A 219 1.74 6.97 -17.93
N SER A 220 1.63 5.64 -18.02
CA SER A 220 2.32 4.83 -19.04
C SER A 220 1.69 4.97 -20.42
N GLY A 221 0.48 5.49 -20.55
CA GLY A 221 -0.20 5.74 -21.83
C GLY A 221 0.52 6.72 -22.76
N GLY A 222 1.53 7.45 -22.26
CA GLY A 222 2.42 8.30 -23.05
C GLY A 222 3.75 7.65 -23.44
N MET A 223 4.09 6.48 -22.84
CA MET A 223 5.38 5.81 -23.09
C MET A 223 5.29 4.57 -24.01
N ASN A 224 4.11 4.15 -24.42
CA ASN A 224 3.92 2.94 -25.22
C ASN A 224 3.87 3.19 -26.72
N ASP A 225 4.36 4.31 -27.23
CA ASP A 225 4.74 4.44 -28.65
C ASP A 225 6.26 4.33 -28.79
N GLY A 226 6.78 3.18 -28.31
CA GLY A 226 8.19 2.78 -28.38
C GLY A 226 8.65 2.48 -29.80
N ARG A 227 8.28 3.32 -30.77
CA ARG A 227 9.02 3.49 -32.01
C ARG A 227 10.11 4.53 -31.78
N ILE A 228 11.27 4.07 -31.33
CA ILE A 228 12.52 4.77 -31.61
C ILE A 228 12.54 4.97 -33.13
N LYS A 229 12.15 6.15 -33.63
CA LYS A 229 12.49 6.57 -34.96
C LYS A 229 14.01 6.60 -35.01
N LYS A 230 14.62 5.61 -35.70
CA LYS A 230 16.02 5.69 -36.10
C LYS A 230 16.16 7.04 -36.80
N ALA A 231 17.00 7.88 -36.22
CA ALA A 231 17.41 9.11 -36.88
C ALA A 231 18.01 8.70 -38.22
N ASP A 232 17.40 9.18 -39.30
CA ASP A 232 17.97 9.09 -40.63
C ASP A 232 19.30 9.83 -40.63
N THR A 233 20.36 9.06 -40.67
CA THR A 233 21.72 9.58 -40.90
C THR A 233 21.73 10.05 -42.38
N PRO A 234 22.02 11.31 -42.68
CA PRO A 234 22.18 11.74 -44.07
C PRO A 234 23.43 11.05 -44.63
N VAL A 235 23.22 10.25 -45.66
CA VAL A 235 24.30 9.71 -46.48
C VAL A 235 24.93 10.90 -47.22
N SER A 236 26.16 11.22 -46.81
CA SER A 236 27.02 12.12 -47.58
C SER A 236 27.40 11.42 -48.88
N GLY A 237 26.75 11.85 -49.99
CA GLY A 237 27.17 11.47 -51.31
C GLY A 237 28.47 12.15 -51.68
N GLU A 238 29.39 11.34 -52.11
CA GLU A 238 30.62 11.77 -52.79
C GLU A 238 30.31 12.26 -54.21
N ALA A 239 30.95 13.33 -54.57
CA ALA A 239 31.43 13.60 -55.93
C ALA A 239 32.70 14.43 -55.85
#